data_5aee03228231280fbaed546967dc7542
#
_entry.id   5aee03228231280fbaed546967dc7542
#
_cell.length_a   1.000
_cell.length_b   1.000
_cell.length_c   1.000
_cell.angle_alpha   90.00
_cell.angle_beta   90.00
_cell.angle_gamma   90.00
#
_symmetry.space_group_name_H-M   'P 1'
#
loop_
_entity.id
_entity.type
_entity.pdbx_description
1 polymer ?
#
loop_
_entity_poly.entity_id
_entity_poly.type
_entity_poly.pdbx_seq_one_letter_code
_entity_poly.pdbx_strand_id
1 'polypeptide(L)'
;MYVDWEYYKIFYFVAKYRNFTKAARVLGSNQPNITHTMNKLEDQLHCVLFIRSNRGVTLTPEGEMLYTRISSAAVQIQDAEEELSASATFEHGAISISATETALNIYLSERLRDFHAQYPGIRLRISNHSAPQAIQAVKNGEVDFAVVTTPTGAEGELKKVDLMPFNEILVGGKTFTALASRTLSLQELDAYPLIMLGNESMSRLFYRQFFLEHSEDLKPDIEAATTDQLMTLVKSELGLAFVPEPMARSSLQRRSIVQLTLREEIPQRSVSLVYDRHRPLNTAAREFQKQLLNAARQEKAE
;
A
#
# COMPACT_ATOMS: atom_id res chain seq x y z
N MET A 1 8.76 -20.02 -29.38
CA MET A 1 7.31 -20.28 -29.48
C MET A 1 6.63 -18.92 -29.40
N TYR A 2 5.85 -18.54 -30.39
CA TYR A 2 5.17 -17.24 -30.42
C TYR A 2 3.69 -17.47 -30.11
N VAL A 3 3.26 -17.07 -28.90
CA VAL A 3 1.85 -17.11 -28.50
C VAL A 3 1.22 -15.80 -28.94
N ASP A 4 0.01 -15.84 -29.50
CA ASP A 4 -0.75 -14.67 -29.91
C ASP A 4 -1.04 -13.77 -28.69
N TRP A 5 -0.81 -12.46 -28.81
CA TRP A 5 -1.07 -11.49 -27.77
C TRP A 5 -2.54 -11.46 -27.33
N GLU A 6 -3.47 -11.73 -28.23
CA GLU A 6 -4.89 -11.79 -27.91
C GLU A 6 -5.21 -12.89 -26.87
N TYR A 7 -4.43 -13.99 -26.82
CA TYR A 7 -4.60 -15.03 -25.80
C TYR A 7 -4.21 -14.53 -24.41
N TYR A 8 -3.16 -13.72 -24.29
CA TYR A 8 -2.77 -13.10 -23.03
C TYR A 8 -3.78 -12.05 -22.57
N LYS A 9 -4.36 -11.28 -23.48
CA LYS A 9 -5.44 -10.34 -23.19
C LYS A 9 -6.66 -11.06 -22.63
N ILE A 10 -7.08 -12.13 -23.26
CA ILE A 10 -8.21 -12.96 -22.79
C ILE A 10 -7.88 -13.57 -21.42
N PHE A 11 -6.67 -14.11 -21.25
CA PHE A 11 -6.20 -14.64 -19.97
C PHE A 11 -6.29 -13.58 -18.86
N TYR A 12 -5.82 -12.37 -19.12
CA TYR A 12 -5.88 -11.26 -18.15
C TYR A 12 -7.31 -11.01 -17.65
N PHE A 13 -8.29 -10.94 -18.55
CA PHE A 13 -9.68 -10.68 -18.15
C PHE A 13 -10.31 -11.88 -17.41
N VAL A 14 -10.01 -13.12 -17.79
CA VAL A 14 -10.50 -14.31 -17.09
C VAL A 14 -9.91 -14.35 -15.67
N ALA A 15 -8.63 -14.12 -15.53
CA ALA A 15 -7.92 -14.08 -14.25
C ALA A 15 -8.43 -12.95 -13.33
N LYS A 16 -8.60 -11.75 -13.88
CA LYS A 16 -9.10 -10.56 -13.18
C LYS A 16 -10.50 -10.74 -12.61
N TYR A 17 -11.41 -11.34 -13.40
CA TYR A 17 -12.79 -11.52 -12.97
C TYR A 17 -13.05 -12.87 -12.30
N ARG A 18 -12.11 -13.79 -12.36
CA ARG A 18 -12.23 -15.17 -11.90
C ARG A 18 -13.51 -15.86 -12.42
N ASN A 19 -13.92 -15.47 -13.64
CA ASN A 19 -15.19 -15.90 -14.24
C ASN A 19 -15.15 -15.79 -15.77
N PHE A 20 -15.25 -16.93 -16.46
CA PHE A 20 -15.23 -16.99 -17.93
C PHE A 20 -16.40 -16.25 -18.59
N THR A 21 -17.60 -16.36 -18.03
CA THR A 21 -18.80 -15.70 -18.58
C THR A 21 -18.71 -14.19 -18.46
N LYS A 22 -18.21 -13.69 -17.31
CA LYS A 22 -18.01 -12.25 -17.09
C LYS A 22 -16.92 -11.70 -18.01
N ALA A 23 -15.82 -12.42 -18.17
CA ALA A 23 -14.76 -12.06 -19.10
C ALA A 23 -15.27 -12.01 -20.55
N ALA A 24 -16.04 -13.03 -20.97
CA ALA A 24 -16.65 -13.07 -22.30
C ALA A 24 -17.54 -11.85 -22.59
N ARG A 25 -18.36 -11.44 -21.63
CA ARG A 25 -19.22 -10.25 -21.75
C ARG A 25 -18.41 -8.97 -21.93
N VAL A 26 -17.35 -8.79 -21.14
CA VAL A 26 -16.49 -7.60 -21.21
C VAL A 26 -15.72 -7.53 -22.53
N LEU A 27 -15.31 -8.70 -23.06
CA LEU A 27 -14.58 -8.81 -24.33
C LEU A 27 -15.49 -8.83 -25.58
N GLY A 28 -16.81 -8.70 -25.41
CA GLY A 28 -17.76 -8.77 -26.54
C GLY A 28 -17.77 -10.14 -27.25
N SER A 29 -17.46 -11.22 -26.51
CA SER A 29 -17.34 -12.59 -27.02
C SER A 29 -18.30 -13.54 -26.30
N ASN A 30 -18.25 -14.82 -26.63
CA ASN A 30 -19.00 -15.86 -25.95
C ASN A 30 -18.12 -16.77 -25.12
N GLN A 31 -18.69 -17.38 -24.07
CA GLN A 31 -17.93 -18.21 -23.13
C GLN A 31 -17.23 -19.42 -23.79
N PRO A 32 -17.85 -20.15 -24.74
CA PRO A 32 -17.16 -21.25 -25.42
C PRO A 32 -15.87 -20.81 -26.13
N ASN A 33 -15.90 -19.66 -26.80
CA ASN A 33 -14.74 -19.12 -27.49
C ASN A 33 -13.60 -18.76 -26.48
N ILE A 34 -13.94 -18.07 -25.40
CA ILE A 34 -12.98 -17.77 -24.31
C ILE A 34 -12.37 -19.05 -23.74
N THR A 35 -13.21 -20.06 -23.49
CA THR A 35 -12.75 -21.37 -22.97
C THR A 35 -11.80 -22.05 -23.94
N HIS A 36 -12.15 -22.09 -25.23
CA HIS A 36 -11.30 -22.66 -26.26
C HIS A 36 -9.94 -21.95 -26.36
N THR A 37 -9.94 -20.62 -26.34
CA THR A 37 -8.71 -19.83 -26.38
C THR A 37 -7.83 -20.08 -25.15
N MET A 38 -8.40 -20.19 -23.96
CA MET A 38 -7.63 -20.50 -22.75
C MET A 38 -7.03 -21.89 -22.80
N ASN A 39 -7.76 -22.90 -23.26
CA ASN A 39 -7.20 -24.23 -23.46
C ASN A 39 -6.01 -24.20 -24.47
N LYS A 40 -6.14 -23.47 -25.58
CA LYS A 40 -5.02 -23.30 -26.53
C LYS A 40 -3.81 -22.61 -25.89
N LEU A 41 -4.03 -21.61 -25.04
CA LEU A 41 -2.94 -20.94 -24.30
C LEU A 41 -2.23 -21.92 -23.37
N GLU A 42 -2.99 -22.70 -22.59
CA GLU A 42 -2.45 -23.72 -21.68
C GLU A 42 -1.67 -24.79 -22.45
N ASP A 43 -2.19 -25.25 -23.60
CA ASP A 43 -1.51 -26.19 -24.49
C ASP A 43 -0.19 -25.62 -25.04
N GLN A 44 -0.18 -24.36 -25.48
CA GLN A 44 1.01 -23.71 -26.04
C GLN A 44 2.07 -23.43 -24.97
N LEU A 45 1.66 -23.13 -23.75
CA LEU A 45 2.56 -22.90 -22.62
C LEU A 45 2.94 -24.19 -21.88
N HIS A 46 2.33 -25.34 -22.25
CA HIS A 46 2.53 -26.65 -21.62
C HIS A 46 2.30 -26.63 -20.11
N CYS A 47 1.35 -25.81 -19.63
CA CYS A 47 0.99 -25.72 -18.22
C CYS A 47 -0.50 -25.38 -18.04
N VAL A 48 -1.07 -25.78 -16.91
CA VAL A 48 -2.42 -25.43 -16.51
C VAL A 48 -2.39 -24.10 -15.77
N LEU A 49 -3.22 -23.15 -16.21
CA LEU A 49 -3.27 -21.80 -15.62
C LEU A 49 -4.48 -21.62 -14.71
N PHE A 50 -5.55 -22.43 -14.90
CA PHE A 50 -6.80 -22.29 -14.19
C PHE A 50 -7.27 -23.59 -13.53
N ILE A 51 -7.70 -23.50 -12.28
CA ILE A 51 -8.47 -24.54 -11.58
C ILE A 51 -9.94 -24.17 -11.70
N ARG A 52 -10.73 -25.02 -12.39
CA ARG A 52 -12.16 -24.82 -12.61
C ARG A 52 -12.97 -25.60 -11.59
N SER A 53 -13.91 -24.97 -10.93
CA SER A 53 -14.81 -25.60 -9.96
C SER A 53 -16.25 -25.10 -10.13
N ASN A 54 -17.21 -25.77 -9.52
CA ASN A 54 -18.61 -25.33 -9.49
C ASN A 54 -18.80 -23.96 -8.77
N ARG A 55 -17.78 -23.48 -8.05
CA ARG A 55 -17.81 -22.19 -7.34
C ARG A 55 -17.11 -21.07 -8.10
N GLY A 56 -16.56 -21.36 -9.28
CA GLY A 56 -15.83 -20.38 -10.10
C GLY A 56 -14.45 -20.87 -10.54
N VAL A 57 -13.58 -19.94 -10.84
CA VAL A 57 -12.23 -20.18 -11.39
C VAL A 57 -11.19 -19.57 -10.47
N THR A 58 -10.16 -20.35 -10.15
CA THR A 58 -8.97 -19.87 -9.42
C THR A 58 -7.72 -20.08 -10.29
N LEU A 59 -6.67 -19.35 -10.06
CA LEU A 59 -5.39 -19.52 -10.74
C LEU A 59 -4.58 -20.65 -10.10
N THR A 60 -3.77 -21.32 -10.90
CA THR A 60 -2.69 -22.18 -10.43
C THR A 60 -1.49 -21.32 -10.03
N PRO A 61 -0.42 -21.84 -9.38
CA PRO A 61 0.82 -21.10 -9.16
C PRO A 61 1.41 -20.51 -10.45
N GLU A 62 1.38 -21.28 -11.55
CA GLU A 62 1.80 -20.84 -12.89
C GLU A 62 0.89 -19.73 -13.42
N GLY A 63 -0.43 -19.86 -13.19
CA GLY A 63 -1.41 -18.83 -13.53
C GLY A 63 -1.20 -17.53 -12.75
N GLU A 64 -0.92 -17.58 -11.45
CA GLU A 64 -0.63 -16.40 -10.64
C GLU A 64 0.67 -15.71 -11.11
N MET A 65 1.71 -16.49 -11.41
CA MET A 65 2.97 -15.97 -11.96
C MET A 65 2.73 -15.26 -13.29
N LEU A 66 1.99 -15.87 -14.21
CA LEU A 66 1.66 -15.29 -15.50
C LEU A 66 0.77 -14.05 -15.33
N TYR A 67 -0.23 -14.11 -14.45
CA TYR A 67 -1.14 -12.98 -14.20
C TYR A 67 -0.39 -11.74 -13.68
N THR A 68 0.56 -11.92 -12.77
CA THR A 68 1.40 -10.83 -12.28
C THR A 68 2.14 -10.12 -13.41
N ARG A 69 2.70 -10.87 -14.37
CA ARG A 69 3.43 -10.29 -15.51
C ARG A 69 2.48 -9.63 -16.54
N ILE A 70 1.39 -10.30 -16.86
CA ILE A 70 0.43 -9.78 -17.85
C ILE A 70 -0.36 -8.59 -17.33
N SER A 71 -0.74 -8.55 -16.05
CA SER A 71 -1.41 -7.39 -15.46
C SER A 71 -0.54 -6.14 -15.50
N SER A 72 0.77 -6.27 -15.21
CA SER A 72 1.74 -5.18 -15.36
C SER A 72 1.82 -4.67 -16.81
N ALA A 73 1.95 -5.59 -17.79
CA ALA A 73 2.00 -5.23 -19.20
C ALA A 73 0.71 -4.55 -19.68
N ALA A 74 -0.46 -5.04 -19.24
CA ALA A 74 -1.76 -4.46 -19.58
C ALA A 74 -1.93 -3.03 -19.07
N VAL A 75 -1.47 -2.74 -17.84
CA VAL A 75 -1.46 -1.37 -17.30
C VAL A 75 -0.56 -0.47 -18.13
N GLN A 76 0.64 -0.92 -18.48
CA GLN A 76 1.59 -0.14 -19.30
C GLN A 76 1.05 0.19 -20.69
N ILE A 77 0.39 -0.77 -21.33
CA ILE A 77 -0.24 -0.56 -22.64
C ILE A 77 -1.37 0.46 -22.51
N GLN A 78 -2.23 0.31 -21.50
CA GLN A 78 -3.33 1.24 -21.27
C GLN A 78 -2.82 2.66 -21.00
N ASP A 79 -1.80 2.80 -20.17
CA ASP A 79 -1.20 4.11 -19.87
C ASP A 79 -0.59 4.74 -21.12
N ALA A 80 0.06 3.96 -21.99
CA ALA A 80 0.59 4.44 -23.28
C ALA A 80 -0.53 4.87 -24.25
N GLU A 81 -1.65 4.12 -24.32
CA GLU A 81 -2.82 4.48 -25.12
C GLU A 81 -3.47 5.78 -24.60
N GLU A 82 -3.58 5.93 -23.28
CA GLU A 82 -4.08 7.16 -22.64
C GLU A 82 -3.14 8.35 -22.93
N GLU A 83 -1.82 8.18 -22.90
CA GLU A 83 -0.84 9.21 -23.26
C GLU A 83 -0.90 9.62 -24.73
N LEU A 84 -1.03 8.67 -25.64
CA LEU A 84 -1.16 8.93 -27.08
C LEU A 84 -2.47 9.64 -27.43
N SER A 85 -3.54 9.33 -26.70
CA SER A 85 -4.85 9.97 -26.88
C SER A 85 -4.95 11.35 -26.22
N ALA A 86 -4.11 11.64 -25.21
CA ALA A 86 -4.00 12.93 -24.56
C ALA A 86 -3.12 13.84 -25.44
N SER A 87 -3.69 14.91 -25.99
CA SER A 87 -2.91 16.07 -26.45
C SER A 87 -1.96 16.50 -25.33
N ALA A 88 -0.82 17.14 -25.66
CA ALA A 88 0.26 17.53 -24.74
C ALA A 88 -0.13 18.51 -23.59
N THR A 89 -1.39 18.67 -23.32
CA THR A 89 -1.98 19.41 -22.20
C THR A 89 -2.33 18.41 -21.09
N PHE A 90 -2.04 18.75 -19.83
CA PHE A 90 -2.41 17.98 -18.62
C PHE A 90 -3.93 17.79 -18.43
N GLU A 91 -4.69 17.71 -19.53
CA GLU A 91 -6.14 17.57 -19.51
C GLU A 91 -6.60 16.13 -19.29
N HIS A 92 -5.75 15.15 -19.60
CA HIS A 92 -6.04 13.75 -19.45
C HIS A 92 -4.79 12.96 -19.03
N GLY A 93 -4.97 11.83 -18.36
CA GLY A 93 -3.92 10.95 -17.90
C GLY A 93 -4.31 10.19 -16.64
N ALA A 94 -3.46 9.29 -16.20
CA ALA A 94 -3.67 8.57 -14.95
C ALA A 94 -2.36 8.50 -14.15
N ILE A 95 -2.48 8.51 -12.82
CA ILE A 95 -1.39 8.23 -11.90
C ILE A 95 -1.82 7.05 -11.04
N SER A 96 -0.97 6.03 -10.97
CA SER A 96 -1.19 4.84 -10.15
C SER A 96 -0.22 4.83 -8.98
N ILE A 97 -0.76 4.88 -7.76
CA ILE A 97 0.02 4.99 -6.52
C ILE A 97 -0.37 3.85 -5.59
N SER A 98 0.62 3.16 -5.04
CA SER A 98 0.41 2.27 -3.91
C SER A 98 0.83 2.96 -2.63
N ALA A 99 -0.02 3.00 -1.62
CA ALA A 99 0.27 3.67 -0.36
C ALA A 99 -0.06 2.79 0.84
N THR A 100 0.73 2.90 1.92
CA THR A 100 0.27 2.44 3.23
C THR A 100 -0.79 3.40 3.76
N GLU A 101 -1.76 2.88 4.53
CA GLU A 101 -2.82 3.69 5.13
C GLU A 101 -2.24 4.89 5.92
N THR A 102 -1.22 4.65 6.74
CA THR A 102 -0.55 5.71 7.48
C THR A 102 0.01 6.79 6.57
N ALA A 103 0.77 6.42 5.53
CA ALA A 103 1.37 7.39 4.60
C ALA A 103 0.29 8.18 3.83
N LEU A 104 -0.82 7.52 3.48
CA LEU A 104 -1.97 8.18 2.85
C LEU A 104 -2.56 9.24 3.78
N ASN A 105 -2.83 8.87 5.05
CA ASN A 105 -3.54 9.73 5.99
C ASN A 105 -2.70 10.92 6.47
N ILE A 106 -1.40 10.72 6.75
CA ILE A 106 -0.58 11.77 7.37
C ILE A 106 0.14 12.68 6.37
N TYR A 107 0.24 12.27 5.08
CA TYR A 107 1.01 13.02 4.09
C TYR A 107 0.35 13.11 2.72
N LEU A 108 0.00 11.95 2.12
CA LEU A 108 -0.31 11.89 0.70
C LEU A 108 -1.67 12.52 0.36
N SER A 109 -2.67 12.42 1.24
CA SER A 109 -4.03 12.91 1.01
C SER A 109 -4.10 14.41 0.70
N GLU A 110 -3.34 15.24 1.42
CA GLU A 110 -3.27 16.68 1.17
C GLU A 110 -2.58 16.98 -0.17
N ARG A 111 -1.49 16.30 -0.47
CA ARG A 111 -0.76 16.46 -1.74
C ARG A 111 -1.60 16.03 -2.94
N LEU A 112 -2.39 14.96 -2.80
CA LEU A 112 -3.35 14.53 -3.84
C LEU A 112 -4.47 15.56 -4.05
N ARG A 113 -5.02 16.12 -2.97
CA ARG A 113 -6.04 17.17 -3.06
C ARG A 113 -5.51 18.36 -3.86
N ASP A 114 -4.33 18.84 -3.52
CA ASP A 114 -3.75 20.04 -4.14
C ASP A 114 -3.39 19.77 -5.61
N PHE A 115 -2.85 18.60 -5.91
CA PHE A 115 -2.58 18.16 -7.28
C PHE A 115 -3.86 18.01 -8.10
N HIS A 116 -4.90 17.37 -7.55
CA HIS A 116 -6.18 17.20 -8.26
C HIS A 116 -6.90 18.52 -8.49
N ALA A 117 -6.79 19.49 -7.57
CA ALA A 117 -7.32 20.83 -7.78
C ALA A 117 -6.60 21.56 -8.94
N GLN A 118 -5.30 21.34 -9.10
CA GLN A 118 -4.50 21.92 -10.19
C GLN A 118 -4.73 21.19 -11.53
N TYR A 119 -4.96 19.89 -11.51
CA TYR A 119 -5.09 19.03 -12.69
C TYR A 119 -6.34 18.12 -12.60
N PRO A 120 -7.55 18.67 -12.68
CA PRO A 120 -8.79 17.93 -12.43
C PRO A 120 -9.09 16.84 -13.49
N GLY A 121 -8.48 16.93 -14.66
CA GLY A 121 -8.61 15.90 -15.72
C GLY A 121 -7.75 14.65 -15.49
N ILE A 122 -6.79 14.69 -14.54
CA ILE A 122 -5.94 13.55 -14.26
C ILE A 122 -6.66 12.56 -13.33
N ARG A 123 -6.71 11.29 -13.74
CA ARG A 123 -7.28 10.21 -12.94
C ARG A 123 -6.27 9.72 -11.90
N LEU A 124 -6.67 9.65 -10.63
CA LEU A 124 -5.86 9.13 -9.55
C LEU A 124 -6.32 7.71 -9.20
N ARG A 125 -5.42 6.73 -9.31
CA ARG A 125 -5.62 5.34 -8.90
C ARG A 125 -4.80 5.08 -7.64
N ILE A 126 -5.45 4.99 -6.49
CA ILE A 126 -4.78 4.78 -5.21
C ILE A 126 -5.13 3.39 -4.71
N SER A 127 -4.12 2.57 -4.45
CA SER A 127 -4.26 1.26 -3.82
C SER A 127 -3.70 1.28 -2.40
N ASN A 128 -4.44 0.68 -1.46
CA ASN A 128 -3.96 0.49 -0.10
C ASN A 128 -3.28 -0.87 0.03
N HIS A 129 -2.01 -0.87 0.37
CA HIS A 129 -1.19 -2.08 0.54
C HIS A 129 -0.27 -1.95 1.76
N SER A 130 0.16 -3.09 2.31
CA SER A 130 1.32 -3.10 3.21
C SER A 130 2.59 -2.62 2.49
N ALA A 131 3.59 -2.14 3.23
CA ALA A 131 4.81 -1.64 2.60
C ALA A 131 5.50 -2.70 1.69
N PRO A 132 5.64 -3.99 2.07
CA PRO A 132 6.19 -4.99 1.17
C PRO A 132 5.36 -5.18 -0.12
N GLN A 133 4.02 -5.18 -0.02
CA GLN A 133 3.14 -5.30 -1.18
C GLN A 133 3.25 -4.08 -2.10
N ALA A 134 3.30 -2.86 -1.52
CA ALA A 134 3.48 -1.63 -2.27
C ALA A 134 4.83 -1.61 -3.03
N ILE A 135 5.90 -2.04 -2.38
CA ILE A 135 7.23 -2.18 -3.00
C ILE A 135 7.19 -3.21 -4.13
N GLN A 136 6.51 -4.34 -3.92
CA GLN A 136 6.37 -5.35 -4.98
C GLN A 136 5.57 -4.84 -6.17
N ALA A 137 4.51 -4.06 -5.94
CA ALA A 137 3.72 -3.43 -7.01
C ALA A 137 4.58 -2.47 -7.86
N VAL A 138 5.51 -1.71 -7.23
CA VAL A 138 6.49 -0.90 -7.98
C VAL A 138 7.43 -1.78 -8.80
N LYS A 139 8.00 -2.83 -8.21
CA LYS A 139 8.90 -3.77 -8.93
C LYS A 139 8.22 -4.43 -10.12
N ASN A 140 6.95 -4.81 -9.95
CA ASN A 140 6.16 -5.42 -11.02
C ASN A 140 5.68 -4.39 -12.05
N GLY A 141 5.71 -3.09 -11.71
CA GLY A 141 5.20 -2.00 -12.54
C GLY A 141 3.69 -1.92 -12.64
N GLU A 142 3.04 -2.35 -11.63
CA GLU A 142 1.60 -2.22 -11.46
C GLU A 142 1.20 -0.80 -11.04
N VAL A 143 2.17 -0.06 -10.48
CA VAL A 143 2.02 1.35 -10.06
C VAL A 143 3.24 2.17 -10.46
N ASP A 144 3.07 3.48 -10.61
CA ASP A 144 4.13 4.42 -10.94
C ASP A 144 5.13 4.56 -9.78
N PHE A 145 4.63 4.62 -8.55
CA PHE A 145 5.44 4.68 -7.34
C PHE A 145 4.64 4.26 -6.10
N ALA A 146 5.36 4.03 -5.02
CA ALA A 146 4.78 3.76 -3.71
C ALA A 146 5.09 4.88 -2.73
N VAL A 147 4.13 5.17 -1.82
CA VAL A 147 4.32 6.07 -0.68
C VAL A 147 4.05 5.26 0.60
N VAL A 148 5.11 5.00 1.35
CA VAL A 148 5.08 4.07 2.48
C VAL A 148 5.80 4.66 3.70
N THR A 149 5.62 4.06 4.87
CA THR A 149 6.36 4.46 6.07
C THR A 149 7.62 3.60 6.28
N THR A 150 8.65 4.17 6.89
CA THR A 150 9.86 3.42 7.27
C THR A 150 9.58 2.47 8.44
N PRO A 151 10.27 1.31 8.53
CA PRO A 151 11.12 0.73 7.51
C PRO A 151 10.32 0.31 6.29
N THR A 152 10.87 0.53 5.09
CA THR A 152 10.12 0.29 3.84
C THR A 152 10.26 -1.14 3.33
N GLY A 153 11.34 -1.82 3.67
CA GLY A 153 11.72 -3.10 3.06
C GLY A 153 12.15 -2.97 1.60
N ALA A 154 12.35 -1.74 1.10
CA ALA A 154 12.84 -1.52 -0.25
C ALA A 154 14.34 -1.79 -0.33
N GLU A 155 14.73 -2.73 -1.20
CA GLU A 155 16.11 -3.12 -1.45
C GLU A 155 16.39 -3.15 -2.95
N GLY A 156 17.66 -3.04 -3.30
CA GLY A 156 18.15 -3.20 -4.67
C GLY A 156 18.00 -1.94 -5.53
N GLU A 157 17.40 -2.07 -6.72
CA GLU A 157 17.38 -1.03 -7.75
C GLU A 157 16.36 0.10 -7.51
N LEU A 158 15.47 -0.07 -6.54
CA LEU A 158 14.47 0.95 -6.23
C LEU A 158 15.10 2.14 -5.51
N LYS A 159 14.72 3.33 -5.93
CA LYS A 159 15.10 4.56 -5.24
C LYS A 159 14.10 4.87 -4.14
N LYS A 160 14.64 5.11 -2.95
CA LYS A 160 13.90 5.59 -1.77
C LYS A 160 14.27 7.05 -1.51
N VAL A 161 13.26 7.88 -1.23
CA VAL A 161 13.43 9.27 -0.79
C VAL A 161 12.51 9.53 0.39
N ASP A 162 13.06 9.94 1.51
CA ASP A 162 12.27 10.31 2.69
C ASP A 162 11.64 11.70 2.46
N LEU A 163 10.31 11.74 2.57
CA LEU A 163 9.47 12.90 2.30
C LEU A 163 9.21 13.73 3.56
N MET A 164 8.73 13.08 4.63
CA MET A 164 8.33 13.74 5.87
C MET A 164 8.65 12.86 7.07
N PRO A 165 9.39 13.36 8.09
CA PRO A 165 9.56 12.66 9.36
C PRO A 165 8.28 12.76 10.19
N PHE A 166 8.03 11.75 11.04
CA PHE A 166 6.96 11.76 12.03
C PHE A 166 7.35 10.97 13.27
N ASN A 167 6.74 11.32 14.40
CA ASN A 167 6.95 10.62 15.66
C ASN A 167 5.84 9.58 15.87
N GLU A 168 6.20 8.53 16.58
CA GLU A 168 5.25 7.56 17.13
C GLU A 168 5.04 7.87 18.61
N ILE A 169 3.83 7.67 19.09
CA ILE A 169 3.46 7.88 20.49
C ILE A 169 2.72 6.66 21.04
N LEU A 170 2.86 6.41 22.35
CA LEU A 170 2.06 5.44 23.06
C LEU A 170 0.72 6.10 23.49
N VAL A 171 -0.39 5.44 23.22
CA VAL A 171 -1.72 5.92 23.57
C VAL A 171 -2.55 4.83 24.24
N GLY A 172 -3.54 5.25 25.03
CA GLY A 172 -4.55 4.38 25.62
C GLY A 172 -5.93 5.03 25.58
N GLY A 173 -6.98 4.26 25.79
CA GLY A 173 -8.34 4.77 26.01
C GLY A 173 -8.47 5.53 27.32
N LYS A 174 -9.65 6.06 27.64
CA LYS A 174 -9.91 6.89 28.84
C LYS A 174 -9.67 6.15 30.14
N THR A 175 -9.85 4.85 30.19
CA THR A 175 -9.58 4.02 31.37
C THR A 175 -8.10 4.07 31.79
N PHE A 176 -7.20 4.37 30.86
CA PHE A 176 -5.76 4.48 31.11
C PHE A 176 -5.31 5.90 31.50
N THR A 177 -6.25 6.84 31.73
CA THR A 177 -5.90 8.25 32.06
C THR A 177 -4.99 8.37 33.29
N ALA A 178 -5.12 7.49 34.28
CA ALA A 178 -4.26 7.48 35.46
C ALA A 178 -2.76 7.23 35.11
N LEU A 179 -2.50 6.49 34.03
CA LEU A 179 -1.14 6.21 33.56
C LEU A 179 -0.47 7.44 32.94
N ALA A 180 -1.25 8.39 32.42
CA ALA A 180 -0.71 9.59 31.79
C ALA A 180 0.01 10.53 32.78
N SER A 181 -0.19 10.34 34.10
CA SER A 181 0.48 11.13 35.15
C SER A 181 1.88 10.66 35.51
N ARG A 182 2.35 9.55 34.93
CA ARG A 182 3.67 8.98 35.20
C ARG A 182 4.38 8.53 33.91
N THR A 183 5.68 8.36 33.98
CA THR A 183 6.48 7.78 32.92
C THR A 183 6.50 6.26 33.09
N LEU A 184 6.16 5.53 32.05
CA LEU A 184 6.19 4.07 31.97
C LEU A 184 7.51 3.61 31.35
N SER A 185 7.97 2.41 31.69
CA SER A 185 9.01 1.69 30.93
C SER A 185 8.37 0.67 30.00
N LEU A 186 9.12 0.20 29.00
CA LEU A 186 8.66 -0.90 28.11
C LEU A 186 8.27 -2.15 28.90
N GLN A 187 9.05 -2.50 29.92
CA GLN A 187 8.77 -3.63 30.79
C GLN A 187 7.42 -3.51 31.51
N GLU A 188 7.02 -2.31 31.94
CA GLU A 188 5.74 -2.10 32.60
C GLU A 188 4.54 -2.30 31.67
N LEU A 189 4.76 -2.28 30.32
CA LEU A 189 3.69 -2.52 29.36
C LEU A 189 3.17 -3.96 29.41
N ASP A 190 3.96 -4.93 29.87
CA ASP A 190 3.51 -6.33 30.05
C ASP A 190 2.31 -6.46 31.04
N ALA A 191 2.04 -5.44 31.85
CA ALA A 191 0.88 -5.41 32.76
C ALA A 191 -0.43 -4.95 32.08
N TYR A 192 -0.39 -4.54 30.82
CA TYR A 192 -1.53 -3.96 30.11
C TYR A 192 -1.71 -4.63 28.75
N PRO A 193 -2.96 -4.84 28.29
CA PRO A 193 -3.20 -5.34 26.96
C PRO A 193 -2.55 -4.43 25.91
N LEU A 194 -1.74 -5.00 25.02
CA LEU A 194 -1.07 -4.27 23.96
C LEU A 194 -1.70 -4.63 22.60
N ILE A 195 -2.11 -3.59 21.87
CA ILE A 195 -2.73 -3.70 20.55
C ILE A 195 -1.68 -3.33 19.50
N MET A 196 -1.42 -4.21 18.53
CA MET A 196 -0.41 -4.01 17.50
C MET A 196 -0.93 -4.38 16.11
N LEU A 197 -0.23 -3.95 15.09
CA LEU A 197 -0.46 -4.44 13.73
C LEU A 197 0.02 -5.90 13.61
N GLY A 198 -0.57 -6.65 12.67
CA GLY A 198 -0.20 -8.04 12.39
C GLY A 198 1.27 -8.21 11.99
N ASN A 199 1.78 -9.43 12.11
CA ASN A 199 3.20 -9.79 11.91
C ASN A 199 3.75 -9.46 10.52
N GLU A 200 2.91 -9.41 9.49
CA GLU A 200 3.27 -9.04 8.10
C GLU A 200 3.58 -7.53 7.94
N SER A 201 3.30 -6.72 8.96
CA SER A 201 3.48 -5.28 8.91
C SER A 201 4.92 -4.87 9.19
N MET A 202 5.48 -3.99 8.36
CA MET A 202 6.79 -3.38 8.62
C MET A 202 6.79 -2.52 9.90
N SER A 203 5.64 -1.97 10.31
CA SER A 203 5.52 -1.29 11.60
C SER A 203 5.65 -2.27 12.77
N ARG A 204 5.13 -3.50 12.63
CA ARG A 204 5.35 -4.55 13.63
C ARG A 204 6.82 -4.93 13.75
N LEU A 205 7.52 -5.05 12.62
CA LEU A 205 8.96 -5.31 12.61
C LEU A 205 9.75 -4.18 13.29
N PHE A 206 9.37 -2.92 13.02
CA PHE A 206 9.96 -1.73 13.64
C PHE A 206 9.83 -1.79 15.17
N TYR A 207 8.64 -2.04 15.71
CA TYR A 207 8.45 -2.11 17.16
C TYR A 207 9.12 -3.33 17.79
N ARG A 208 9.11 -4.48 17.09
CA ARG A 208 9.84 -5.66 17.55
C ARG A 208 11.33 -5.35 17.72
N GLN A 209 11.93 -4.65 16.76
CA GLN A 209 13.31 -4.23 16.85
C GLN A 209 13.54 -3.24 18.00
N PHE A 210 12.66 -2.25 18.17
CA PHE A 210 12.71 -1.29 19.26
C PHE A 210 12.66 -1.96 20.65
N PHE A 211 11.79 -2.95 20.84
CA PHE A 211 11.72 -3.70 22.09
C PHE A 211 12.98 -4.52 22.32
N LEU A 212 13.49 -5.23 21.31
CA LEU A 212 14.71 -6.04 21.40
C LEU A 212 15.94 -5.20 21.72
N GLU A 213 16.07 -4.00 21.21
CA GLU A 213 17.16 -3.06 21.52
C GLU A 213 17.19 -2.64 23.02
N HIS A 214 16.02 -2.76 23.67
CA HIS A 214 15.89 -2.51 25.11
C HIS A 214 15.81 -3.81 25.96
N SER A 215 16.17 -4.96 25.36
CA SER A 215 16.14 -6.29 26.00
C SER A 215 14.75 -6.71 26.46
N GLU A 216 13.69 -6.26 25.78
CA GLU A 216 12.31 -6.61 26.05
C GLU A 216 11.69 -7.39 24.87
N ASP A 217 10.69 -8.22 25.16
CA ASP A 217 9.93 -8.95 24.17
C ASP A 217 8.61 -8.23 23.84
N LEU A 218 8.33 -8.03 22.57
CA LEU A 218 7.04 -7.48 22.13
C LEU A 218 5.97 -8.58 22.10
N LYS A 219 5.04 -8.55 23.05
CA LYS A 219 3.97 -9.53 23.22
C LYS A 219 2.59 -8.84 23.09
N PRO A 220 2.02 -8.73 21.91
CA PRO A 220 0.68 -8.16 21.77
C PRO A 220 -0.40 -9.16 22.19
N ASP A 221 -1.44 -8.61 22.80
CA ASP A 221 -2.66 -9.36 23.14
C ASP A 221 -3.70 -9.28 22.01
N ILE A 222 -3.67 -8.20 21.24
CA ILE A 222 -4.64 -7.94 20.17
C ILE A 222 -3.90 -7.54 18.91
N GLU A 223 -4.30 -8.12 17.77
CA GLU A 223 -3.77 -7.77 16.47
C GLU A 223 -4.82 -7.09 15.60
N ALA A 224 -4.44 -6.00 14.95
CA ALA A 224 -5.24 -5.24 14.00
C ALA A 224 -4.62 -5.27 12.60
N ALA A 225 -5.44 -5.23 11.56
CA ALA A 225 -4.94 -5.22 10.19
C ALA A 225 -4.44 -3.83 9.76
N THR A 226 -5.03 -2.75 10.27
CA THR A 226 -4.74 -1.37 9.87
C THR A 226 -4.60 -0.45 11.09
N THR A 227 -3.96 0.71 10.89
CA THR A 227 -3.79 1.72 11.95
C THR A 227 -5.13 2.34 12.36
N ASP A 228 -6.10 2.47 11.45
CA ASP A 228 -7.45 2.96 11.78
C ASP A 228 -8.23 1.97 12.65
N GLN A 229 -8.09 0.66 12.38
CA GLN A 229 -8.65 -0.38 13.27
C GLN A 229 -7.99 -0.31 14.65
N LEU A 230 -6.67 -0.18 14.71
CA LEU A 230 -5.92 -0.05 15.96
C LEU A 230 -6.41 1.16 16.75
N MET A 231 -6.57 2.33 16.14
CA MET A 231 -7.12 3.54 16.76
C MET A 231 -8.57 3.32 17.26
N THR A 232 -9.36 2.55 16.53
CA THR A 232 -10.74 2.20 16.95
C THR A 232 -10.73 1.33 18.21
N LEU A 233 -9.85 0.32 18.27
CA LEU A 233 -9.71 -0.57 19.42
C LEU A 233 -9.22 0.18 20.67
N VAL A 234 -8.26 1.10 20.50
CA VAL A 234 -7.82 1.99 21.61
C VAL A 234 -8.96 2.86 22.14
N LYS A 235 -9.75 3.47 21.26
CA LYS A 235 -10.93 4.26 21.66
C LYS A 235 -11.99 3.41 22.37
N SER A 236 -12.05 2.12 22.05
CA SER A 236 -12.91 1.14 22.71
C SER A 236 -12.33 0.59 24.02
N GLU A 237 -11.22 1.16 24.49
CA GLU A 237 -10.59 0.86 25.78
C GLU A 237 -10.03 -0.56 25.93
N LEU A 238 -9.70 -1.21 24.79
CA LEU A 238 -9.23 -2.59 24.77
C LEU A 238 -7.75 -2.74 25.11
N GLY A 239 -6.97 -1.65 25.15
CA GLY A 239 -5.56 -1.70 25.48
C GLY A 239 -4.79 -0.46 25.07
N LEU A 240 -3.48 -0.58 25.16
CA LEU A 240 -2.50 0.43 24.74
C LEU A 240 -2.02 0.15 23.32
N ALA A 241 -1.62 1.19 22.61
CA ALA A 241 -1.04 1.04 21.28
C ALA A 241 -0.02 2.13 20.95
N PHE A 242 0.92 1.80 20.08
CA PHE A 242 1.78 2.77 19.44
C PHE A 242 1.14 3.24 18.14
N VAL A 243 1.10 4.56 17.95
CA VAL A 243 0.45 5.17 16.78
C VAL A 243 1.24 6.39 16.29
N PRO A 244 1.19 6.69 14.99
CA PRO A 244 1.73 7.96 14.48
C PRO A 244 1.05 9.15 15.16
N GLU A 245 1.84 10.05 15.74
CA GLU A 245 1.31 11.25 16.43
C GLU A 245 0.31 12.04 15.57
N PRO A 246 0.55 12.30 14.26
CA PRO A 246 -0.41 13.03 13.44
C PRO A 246 -1.80 12.37 13.37
N MET A 247 -1.87 11.03 13.38
CA MET A 247 -3.16 10.31 13.38
C MET A 247 -3.89 10.40 14.72
N ALA A 248 -3.16 10.54 15.82
CA ALA A 248 -3.71 10.63 17.17
C ALA A 248 -4.22 12.04 17.52
N ARG A 249 -3.71 13.11 16.88
CA ARG A 249 -3.97 14.52 17.25
C ARG A 249 -5.45 14.85 17.48
N SER A 250 -6.30 14.52 16.53
CA SER A 250 -7.75 14.78 16.63
C SER A 250 -8.39 14.06 17.81
N SER A 251 -7.99 12.82 18.08
CA SER A 251 -8.52 12.01 19.18
C SER A 251 -8.02 12.49 20.56
N LEU A 252 -6.78 12.95 20.62
CA LEU A 252 -6.20 13.59 21.82
C LEU A 252 -6.90 14.91 22.14
N GLN A 253 -7.10 15.77 21.13
CA GLN A 253 -7.82 17.06 21.31
C GLN A 253 -9.25 16.84 21.81
N ARG A 254 -9.95 15.80 21.31
CA ARG A 254 -11.30 15.42 21.76
C ARG A 254 -11.29 14.66 23.07
N ARG A 255 -10.13 14.39 23.66
CA ARG A 255 -9.97 13.59 24.88
C ARG A 255 -10.64 12.21 24.80
N SER A 256 -10.69 11.62 23.61
CA SER A 256 -11.18 10.26 23.41
C SER A 256 -10.13 9.19 23.67
N ILE A 257 -8.86 9.59 23.66
CA ILE A 257 -7.69 8.81 24.04
C ILE A 257 -6.75 9.69 24.87
N VAL A 258 -5.78 9.08 25.54
CA VAL A 258 -4.71 9.75 26.30
C VAL A 258 -3.36 9.32 25.77
N GLN A 259 -2.43 10.26 25.72
CA GLN A 259 -1.03 9.94 25.43
C GLN A 259 -0.34 9.51 26.73
N LEU A 260 0.48 8.47 26.63
CA LEU A 260 1.27 7.94 27.72
C LEU A 260 2.75 8.22 27.44
N THR A 261 3.50 8.59 28.48
CA THR A 261 4.91 8.88 28.36
C THR A 261 5.72 7.62 28.60
N LEU A 262 6.59 7.26 27.66
CA LEU A 262 7.60 6.21 27.83
C LEU A 262 8.94 6.81 28.27
N ARG A 263 9.71 6.01 29.01
CA ARG A 263 11.11 6.31 29.37
C ARG A 263 12.01 6.15 28.15
N GLU A 264 11.77 5.09 27.39
CA GLU A 264 12.53 4.75 26.20
C GLU A 264 12.07 5.64 25.04
N GLU A 265 13.04 6.25 24.37
CA GLU A 265 12.77 7.13 23.23
C GLU A 265 12.42 6.29 22.00
N ILE A 266 11.22 6.48 21.47
CA ILE A 266 10.78 5.78 20.25
C ILE A 266 11.49 6.40 19.05
N PRO A 267 12.22 5.63 18.22
CA PRO A 267 12.91 6.18 17.06
C PRO A 267 11.94 6.84 16.08
N GLN A 268 12.36 7.99 15.53
CA GLN A 268 11.57 8.70 14.53
C GLN A 268 11.45 7.89 13.24
N ARG A 269 10.28 7.93 12.61
CA ARG A 269 10.01 7.32 11.32
C ARG A 269 9.78 8.37 10.25
N SER A 270 9.75 7.94 8.99
CA SER A 270 9.49 8.83 7.86
C SER A 270 8.45 8.23 6.92
N VAL A 271 7.67 9.11 6.28
CA VAL A 271 6.99 8.79 5.04
C VAL A 271 8.02 8.83 3.92
N SER A 272 8.05 7.80 3.08
CA SER A 272 9.03 7.67 2.00
C SER A 272 8.35 7.41 0.67
N LEU A 273 8.85 8.06 -0.37
CA LEU A 273 8.56 7.77 -1.78
C LEU A 273 9.52 6.67 -2.26
N VAL A 274 8.97 5.63 -2.89
CA VAL A 274 9.76 4.55 -3.48
C VAL A 274 9.34 4.37 -4.94
N TYR A 275 10.31 4.36 -5.85
CA TYR A 275 10.09 4.23 -7.28
C TYR A 275 11.26 3.56 -8.00
N ASP A 276 10.99 3.02 -9.17
CA ASP A 276 12.01 2.51 -10.08
C ASP A 276 12.54 3.65 -10.96
N ARG A 277 13.84 3.97 -10.83
CA ARG A 277 14.49 5.02 -11.65
C ARG A 277 14.69 4.63 -13.11
N HIS A 278 14.65 3.34 -13.42
CA HIS A 278 14.84 2.83 -14.78
C HIS A 278 13.54 2.77 -15.57
N ARG A 279 12.40 2.88 -14.89
CA ARG A 279 11.09 2.93 -15.51
C ARG A 279 10.71 4.38 -15.84
N PRO A 280 10.40 4.69 -17.11
CA PRO A 280 9.87 6.00 -17.48
C PRO A 280 8.48 6.18 -16.84
N LEU A 281 8.29 7.30 -16.16
CA LEU A 281 6.99 7.74 -15.70
C LEU A 281 6.29 8.52 -16.80
N ASN A 282 4.96 8.39 -16.87
CA ASN A 282 4.15 9.25 -17.70
C ASN A 282 4.22 10.72 -17.23
N THR A 283 3.76 11.65 -18.06
CA THR A 283 3.89 13.09 -17.80
C THR A 283 3.23 13.50 -16.48
N ALA A 284 2.03 12.97 -16.19
CA ALA A 284 1.29 13.28 -14.97
C ALA A 284 1.98 12.73 -13.71
N ALA A 285 2.41 11.46 -13.74
CA ALA A 285 3.13 10.83 -12.64
C ALA A 285 4.48 11.52 -12.38
N ARG A 286 5.19 11.94 -13.42
CA ARG A 286 6.45 12.68 -13.30
C ARG A 286 6.25 14.04 -12.63
N GLU A 287 5.20 14.79 -13.01
CA GLU A 287 4.91 16.08 -12.41
C GLU A 287 4.50 15.93 -10.93
N PHE A 288 3.64 14.95 -10.60
CA PHE A 288 3.28 14.70 -9.21
C PHE A 288 4.49 14.25 -8.36
N GLN A 289 5.33 13.37 -8.89
CA GLN A 289 6.59 12.98 -8.23
C GLN A 289 7.48 14.19 -7.94
N LYS A 290 7.62 15.11 -8.91
CA LYS A 290 8.39 16.34 -8.76
C LYS A 290 7.82 17.23 -7.65
N GLN A 291 6.49 17.35 -7.55
CA GLN A 291 5.83 18.12 -6.48
C GLN A 291 6.12 17.49 -5.10
N LEU A 292 6.00 16.15 -4.96
CA LEU A 292 6.35 15.46 -3.72
C LEU A 292 7.81 15.70 -3.31
N LEU A 293 8.75 15.59 -4.25
CA LEU A 293 10.18 15.80 -3.99
C LEU A 293 10.51 17.27 -3.64
N ASN A 294 9.82 18.22 -4.23
CA ASN A 294 10.01 19.65 -3.92
C ASN A 294 9.46 19.99 -2.53
N ALA A 295 8.28 19.47 -2.17
CA ALA A 295 7.72 19.64 -0.83
C ALA A 295 8.67 19.09 0.25
N ALA A 296 9.21 17.88 0.04
CA ALA A 296 10.16 17.28 0.97
C ALA A 296 11.47 18.07 1.14
N ARG A 297 11.87 18.84 0.11
CA ARG A 297 13.05 19.73 0.20
C ARG A 297 12.76 20.99 1.01
N GLN A 298 11.56 21.52 0.90
CA GLN A 298 11.14 22.71 1.65
C GLN A 298 10.99 22.39 3.13
N GLU A 299 10.35 21.26 3.48
CA GLU A 299 10.19 20.80 4.87
C GLU A 299 11.55 20.48 5.58
N LYS A 300 12.60 20.19 4.82
CA LYS A 300 13.96 19.97 5.39
C LYS A 300 14.76 21.27 5.54
N ALA A 301 14.32 22.36 4.95
CA ALA A 301 15.01 23.65 4.97
C ALA A 301 14.45 24.59 6.06
N GLU A 302 13.28 24.28 6.61
CA GLU A 302 12.67 24.91 7.79
C GLU A 302 13.09 24.18 9.09
#